data_f504f3ae01dbf4fcd99d8dab703ecb03
#
_entry.id   f504f3ae01dbf4fcd99d8dab703ecb03
#
_cell.length_a   1.000
_cell.length_b   1.000
_cell.length_c   1.000
_cell.angle_alpha   90.00
_cell.angle_beta   90.00
_cell.angle_gamma   90.00
#
_symmetry.space_group_name_H-M   'P 1'
#
loop_
_entity.id
_entity.type
_entity.pdbx_description
1 polymer ?
#
loop_
_entity_poly.entity_id
_entity_poly.type
_entity_poly.pdbx_seq_one_letter_code
_entity_poly.pdbx_strand_id
1 'polypeptide(L)'
;NALTSEEGEQVVDGETQASTDDGSSRVVDMIVQLKDGTDTAAALASINSAVAAIYPDASAEVSREYTNAFTGFALSAPIGSMDAIRGVSGVQSAFLDHETQVSDDGDDPPADAEGTGGADASADSGSAADAESNPMAAMRAAQHGDVLSAQVMMKADKISQTGAGKVVAIIDTGVDMSHPAFSGGLHGTPAIDSSKGASLAQQVGKSGTYVSEKFPFAYDYADGDNDASPAGAHGTHVAGTAANGDQIMGIAPDAQIIVAKVARSRGGGIPDSALLAALDDMATLHPDAVNMSLGRTAGMDSDADTLFAGVYEKLQEKGITLDVAGGNEFQAGYGNKSGKNLPYASDPDSSTLGEPGSFAPVVTVASIENARNGANGNYKMSDFSSWGVSPDMRLKPEVTAPGGNIYSSVPGGGYQMMSGTSMATPQMTGASAVVLERVQNDPLFSSLNDRQKVDVVQNLIMGTAVPVVDPGQGGGAYYSPRKQGAGLANLEGATTSSVYPTVNGAADSSRPKAELGDGTNGWHFDVTLHNVSDTPATYELSSQALSENIEGGFFTGHSTDWNGKGVSVSFSGSSVTVPAKGETTVGIDIKPGNEFAQYVSANAPAGTFLDGFVRFTSRTNGQPD
;
A
#
# COMPACT_ATOMS: atom_id res chain seq x y z
N ASN A 1 -9.76 -23.32 -39.06
CA ASN A 1 -9.36 -23.04 -40.44
C ASN A 1 -7.94 -22.53 -40.46
N ALA A 2 -7.04 -23.40 -40.88
CA ALA A 2 -5.66 -23.10 -41.22
C ALA A 2 -5.60 -22.25 -42.49
N LEU A 3 -4.71 -21.27 -42.50
CA LEU A 3 -4.23 -20.66 -43.73
C LEU A 3 -2.73 -20.87 -43.79
N THR A 4 -2.35 -21.79 -44.66
CA THR A 4 -1.02 -21.95 -45.21
C THR A 4 -0.82 -20.93 -46.34
N SER A 5 0.36 -20.30 -46.40
CA SER A 5 0.90 -19.76 -47.64
C SER A 5 2.37 -20.17 -47.76
N GLU A 6 2.61 -21.06 -48.69
CA GLU A 6 3.91 -21.36 -49.29
C GLU A 6 4.30 -20.23 -50.26
N GLU A 7 5.59 -19.92 -50.28
CA GLU A 7 6.42 -19.50 -51.46
C GLU A 7 7.72 -18.96 -50.86
N GLY A 8 8.92 -19.30 -51.27
CA GLY A 8 9.48 -19.97 -52.38
C GLY A 8 10.99 -20.02 -52.11
N GLU A 9 11.55 -21.17 -52.30
CA GLU A 9 12.97 -21.49 -52.18
C GLU A 9 13.79 -20.71 -53.22
N GLN A 10 14.83 -20.00 -52.76
CA GLN A 10 16.03 -19.79 -53.58
C GLN A 10 17.25 -20.30 -52.83
N VAL A 11 17.75 -21.41 -53.27
CA VAL A 11 19.04 -21.97 -52.88
C VAL A 11 20.13 -21.08 -53.44
N VAL A 12 20.95 -20.49 -52.56
CA VAL A 12 22.26 -19.97 -52.91
C VAL A 12 23.26 -20.67 -52.01
N ASP A 13 24.05 -21.55 -52.60
CA ASP A 13 25.20 -22.18 -51.98
C ASP A 13 26.20 -21.10 -51.53
N GLY A 14 26.37 -21.01 -50.22
CA GLY A 14 27.41 -20.29 -49.58
C GLY A 14 27.59 -20.90 -48.19
N GLU A 15 28.67 -21.65 -48.02
CA GLU A 15 29.09 -22.12 -46.70
C GLU A 15 29.28 -20.92 -45.76
N THR A 16 28.24 -20.58 -45.02
CA THR A 16 28.36 -19.79 -43.80
C THR A 16 28.36 -20.77 -42.66
N GLN A 17 29.49 -20.86 -41.94
CA GLN A 17 29.54 -21.42 -40.60
C GLN A 17 28.39 -20.79 -39.83
N ALA A 18 27.38 -21.58 -39.54
CA ALA A 18 26.38 -21.21 -38.57
C ALA A 18 27.13 -21.01 -37.23
N SER A 19 27.26 -19.77 -36.79
CA SER A 19 27.63 -19.49 -35.42
C SER A 19 26.53 -20.11 -34.57
N THR A 20 26.86 -21.15 -33.84
CA THR A 20 26.00 -21.71 -32.78
C THR A 20 26.04 -20.76 -31.58
N ASP A 21 25.63 -19.53 -31.78
CA ASP A 21 25.33 -18.63 -30.68
C ASP A 21 23.93 -19.04 -30.17
N ASP A 22 23.92 -19.84 -29.12
CA ASP A 22 22.72 -20.28 -28.44
C ASP A 22 22.07 -19.13 -27.62
N GLY A 23 22.54 -17.90 -27.81
CA GLY A 23 22.08 -16.71 -27.05
C GLY A 23 22.66 -16.60 -25.65
N SER A 24 23.51 -17.55 -25.22
CA SER A 24 24.08 -17.55 -23.87
C SER A 24 25.10 -16.43 -23.64
N SER A 25 25.67 -15.90 -24.72
CA SER A 25 26.58 -14.74 -24.69
C SER A 25 25.89 -13.39 -24.59
N ARG A 26 24.53 -13.36 -24.73
CA ARG A 26 23.77 -12.11 -24.62
C ARG A 26 23.94 -11.49 -23.25
N VAL A 27 24.40 -10.23 -23.20
CA VAL A 27 24.53 -9.44 -21.98
C VAL A 27 23.12 -9.05 -21.49
N VAL A 28 22.88 -9.28 -20.21
CA VAL A 28 21.63 -8.95 -19.54
C VAL A 28 21.92 -8.25 -18.22
N ASP A 29 20.98 -7.43 -17.78
CA ASP A 29 21.00 -6.82 -16.46
C ASP A 29 20.47 -7.82 -15.43
N MET A 30 21.15 -7.90 -14.30
CA MET A 30 20.81 -8.80 -13.20
C MET A 30 21.09 -8.17 -11.84
N ILE A 31 20.39 -8.67 -10.83
CA ILE A 31 20.57 -8.30 -9.44
C ILE A 31 21.26 -9.47 -8.74
N VAL A 32 22.32 -9.17 -8.01
CA VAL A 32 23.09 -10.15 -7.21
C VAL A 32 22.99 -9.74 -5.76
N GLN A 33 22.35 -10.58 -4.94
CA GLN A 33 22.31 -10.43 -3.50
C GLN A 33 23.50 -11.16 -2.87
N LEU A 34 24.20 -10.50 -1.97
CA LEU A 34 25.26 -11.10 -1.17
C LEU A 34 24.74 -11.48 0.23
N LYS A 35 25.35 -12.50 0.80
CA LYS A 35 25.14 -12.90 2.19
C LYS A 35 25.67 -11.81 3.13
N ASP A 36 25.04 -11.64 4.26
CA ASP A 36 25.48 -10.69 5.28
C ASP A 36 26.94 -10.91 5.69
N GLY A 37 27.68 -9.80 5.80
CA GLY A 37 29.08 -9.83 6.16
C GLY A 37 30.06 -10.25 5.05
N THR A 38 29.58 -10.43 3.82
CA THR A 38 30.43 -10.72 2.67
C THR A 38 31.23 -9.47 2.30
N ASP A 39 32.52 -9.63 2.05
CA ASP A 39 33.36 -8.58 1.47
C ASP A 39 32.94 -8.34 0.02
N THR A 40 32.39 -7.16 -0.26
CA THR A 40 31.82 -6.82 -1.56
C THR A 40 32.86 -6.78 -2.66
N ALA A 41 34.09 -6.27 -2.38
CA ALA A 41 35.16 -6.19 -3.37
C ALA A 41 35.68 -7.59 -3.74
N ALA A 42 35.87 -8.46 -2.73
CA ALA A 42 36.28 -9.84 -2.95
C ALA A 42 35.20 -10.65 -3.70
N ALA A 43 33.90 -10.44 -3.38
CA ALA A 43 32.80 -11.07 -4.08
C ALA A 43 32.74 -10.64 -5.55
N LEU A 44 32.88 -9.35 -5.83
CA LEU A 44 32.90 -8.83 -7.21
C LEU A 44 34.07 -9.38 -8.02
N ALA A 45 35.26 -9.46 -7.43
CA ALA A 45 36.43 -10.07 -8.08
C ALA A 45 36.16 -11.55 -8.41
N SER A 46 35.53 -12.29 -7.52
CA SER A 46 35.16 -13.69 -7.72
C SER A 46 34.06 -13.85 -8.78
N ILE A 47 33.09 -12.94 -8.82
CA ILE A 47 32.05 -12.88 -9.86
C ILE A 47 32.71 -12.66 -11.22
N ASN A 48 33.60 -11.68 -11.35
CA ASN A 48 34.33 -11.43 -12.58
C ASN A 48 35.16 -12.63 -13.03
N SER A 49 35.80 -13.34 -12.10
CA SER A 49 36.53 -14.57 -12.40
C SER A 49 35.61 -15.68 -12.91
N ALA A 50 34.42 -15.81 -12.32
CA ALA A 50 33.42 -16.78 -12.76
C ALA A 50 32.87 -16.47 -14.16
N VAL A 51 32.61 -15.20 -14.47
CA VAL A 51 32.20 -14.75 -15.80
C VAL A 51 33.31 -15.02 -16.83
N ALA A 52 34.55 -14.61 -16.55
CA ALA A 52 35.70 -14.78 -17.45
C ALA A 52 36.06 -16.26 -17.70
N ALA A 53 35.74 -17.15 -16.76
CA ALA A 53 35.98 -18.59 -16.94
C ALA A 53 35.07 -19.19 -18.07
N ILE A 54 33.93 -18.58 -18.33
CA ILE A 54 32.98 -19.01 -19.38
C ILE A 54 33.13 -18.13 -20.61
N TYR A 55 33.27 -16.84 -20.41
CA TYR A 55 33.38 -15.80 -21.45
C TYR A 55 34.64 -14.99 -21.23
N PRO A 56 35.82 -15.41 -21.77
CA PRO A 56 37.13 -14.82 -21.47
C PRO A 56 37.25 -13.32 -21.77
N ASP A 57 36.47 -12.83 -22.73
CA ASP A 57 36.44 -11.41 -23.14
C ASP A 57 35.34 -10.58 -22.47
N ALA A 58 34.60 -11.16 -21.50
CA ALA A 58 33.52 -10.50 -20.79
C ALA A 58 33.88 -10.28 -19.31
N SER A 59 33.26 -9.25 -18.73
CA SER A 59 33.30 -8.95 -17.30
C SER A 59 31.90 -8.56 -16.82
N ALA A 60 31.67 -8.66 -15.52
CA ALA A 60 30.49 -8.08 -14.90
C ALA A 60 30.68 -6.56 -14.76
N GLU A 61 29.76 -5.79 -15.32
CA GLU A 61 29.78 -4.33 -15.21
C GLU A 61 28.75 -3.88 -14.16
N VAL A 62 29.22 -3.39 -13.03
CA VAL A 62 28.36 -2.92 -11.93
C VAL A 62 27.74 -1.57 -12.29
N SER A 63 26.42 -1.50 -12.30
CA SER A 63 25.65 -0.27 -12.47
C SER A 63 25.21 0.34 -11.15
N ARG A 64 24.99 -0.48 -10.10
CA ARG A 64 24.56 -0.05 -8.77
C ARG A 64 25.17 -0.95 -7.69
N GLU A 65 25.42 -0.35 -6.52
CA GLU A 65 25.81 -1.06 -5.32
C GLU A 65 24.79 -0.77 -4.22
N TYR A 66 24.36 -1.81 -3.50
CA TYR A 66 23.41 -1.73 -2.39
C TYR A 66 24.12 -2.02 -1.08
N THR A 67 23.91 -1.18 -0.06
CA THR A 67 24.67 -1.26 1.19
C THR A 67 23.90 -0.95 2.45
N ASN A 68 22.64 -0.48 2.36
CA ASN A 68 21.87 0.02 3.51
C ASN A 68 20.78 -0.96 3.97
N ALA A 69 19.89 -1.38 3.09
CA ALA A 69 18.85 -2.35 3.40
C ALA A 69 19.28 -3.80 3.15
N PHE A 70 20.20 -3.98 2.18
CA PHE A 70 20.83 -5.27 1.88
C PHE A 70 22.20 -5.03 1.23
N THR A 71 22.98 -6.09 1.06
CA THR A 71 24.28 -6.00 0.38
C THR A 71 24.19 -6.69 -0.97
N GLY A 72 24.62 -6.01 -2.04
CA GLY A 72 24.58 -6.59 -3.37
C GLY A 72 24.89 -5.62 -4.49
N PHE A 73 24.65 -6.07 -5.71
CA PHE A 73 24.90 -5.33 -6.94
C PHE A 73 23.74 -5.44 -7.93
N ALA A 74 23.49 -4.38 -8.69
CA ALA A 74 22.94 -4.49 -10.02
C ALA A 74 24.13 -4.47 -10.99
N LEU A 75 24.18 -5.42 -11.91
CA LEU A 75 25.26 -5.56 -12.85
C LEU A 75 24.80 -6.15 -14.17
N SER A 76 25.57 -5.91 -15.24
CA SER A 76 25.36 -6.51 -16.55
C SER A 76 26.40 -7.59 -16.79
N ALA A 77 25.99 -8.75 -17.27
CA ALA A 77 26.87 -9.87 -17.61
C ALA A 77 26.21 -10.80 -18.65
N PRO A 78 26.97 -11.66 -19.35
CA PRO A 78 26.35 -12.67 -20.21
C PRO A 78 25.40 -13.58 -19.44
N ILE A 79 24.21 -13.81 -19.99
CA ILE A 79 23.16 -14.59 -19.31
C ILE A 79 23.63 -16.01 -18.96
N GLY A 80 24.45 -16.62 -19.79
CA GLY A 80 25.03 -17.95 -19.55
C GLY A 80 26.00 -18.01 -18.37
N SER A 81 26.40 -16.86 -17.79
CA SER A 81 27.23 -16.82 -16.58
C SER A 81 26.41 -16.84 -15.28
N MET A 82 25.09 -16.76 -15.33
CA MET A 82 24.23 -16.60 -14.15
C MET A 82 24.42 -17.72 -13.11
N ASP A 83 24.44 -18.97 -13.54
CA ASP A 83 24.63 -20.09 -12.64
C ASP A 83 26.03 -20.11 -12.00
N ALA A 84 27.04 -19.69 -12.75
CA ALA A 84 28.39 -19.55 -12.22
C ALA A 84 28.46 -18.42 -11.18
N ILE A 85 27.77 -17.29 -11.42
CA ILE A 85 27.63 -16.19 -10.46
C ILE A 85 26.91 -16.66 -9.19
N ARG A 86 25.83 -17.42 -9.32
CA ARG A 86 25.11 -18.05 -8.17
C ARG A 86 26.02 -18.95 -7.35
N GLY A 87 26.98 -19.61 -8.00
CA GLY A 87 27.95 -20.50 -7.35
C GLY A 87 29.10 -19.80 -6.63
N VAL A 88 29.25 -18.49 -6.77
CA VAL A 88 30.33 -17.74 -6.12
C VAL A 88 30.10 -17.71 -4.61
N SER A 89 31.17 -17.96 -3.84
CA SER A 89 31.13 -17.88 -2.39
C SER A 89 30.73 -16.47 -1.94
N GLY A 90 29.72 -16.38 -1.07
CA GLY A 90 29.18 -15.11 -0.60
C GLY A 90 27.97 -14.61 -1.39
N VAL A 91 27.68 -15.15 -2.57
CA VAL A 91 26.43 -14.87 -3.28
C VAL A 91 25.28 -15.65 -2.62
N GLN A 92 24.20 -14.97 -2.34
CA GLN A 92 22.97 -15.57 -1.81
C GLN A 92 22.02 -15.91 -2.94
N SER A 93 21.79 -14.98 -3.87
CA SER A 93 20.94 -15.17 -5.05
C SER A 93 21.38 -14.28 -6.21
N ALA A 94 21.02 -14.66 -7.42
CA ALA A 94 21.16 -13.83 -8.62
C ALA A 94 19.99 -14.09 -9.54
N PHE A 95 19.38 -13.02 -10.06
CA PHE A 95 18.22 -13.07 -10.93
C PHE A 95 18.20 -11.90 -11.91
N LEU A 96 17.40 -12.01 -12.96
CA LEU A 96 17.30 -10.95 -13.96
C LEU A 96 16.68 -9.69 -13.37
N ASP A 97 17.18 -8.53 -13.80
CA ASP A 97 16.55 -7.25 -13.54
C ASP A 97 15.29 -7.14 -14.40
N HIS A 98 14.11 -7.33 -13.77
CA HIS A 98 12.82 -7.22 -14.44
C HIS A 98 12.39 -5.76 -14.50
N GLU A 99 11.60 -5.43 -15.50
CA GLU A 99 11.02 -4.11 -15.65
C GLU A 99 9.50 -4.20 -15.55
N THR A 100 8.91 -3.50 -14.59
CA THR A 100 7.47 -3.34 -14.44
C THR A 100 7.02 -2.13 -15.22
N GLN A 101 5.98 -2.28 -16.05
CA GLN A 101 5.37 -1.13 -16.73
C GLN A 101 4.43 -0.44 -15.74
N VAL A 102 4.52 0.88 -15.67
CA VAL A 102 3.49 1.68 -15.01
C VAL A 102 2.26 1.61 -15.92
N SER A 103 1.18 1.03 -15.44
CA SER A 103 -0.10 1.19 -16.12
C SER A 103 -0.50 2.66 -15.96
N ASP A 104 -0.47 3.39 -17.04
CA ASP A 104 -1.04 4.72 -17.12
C ASP A 104 -2.58 4.54 -17.06
N ASP A 105 -3.13 4.38 -15.86
CA ASP A 105 -4.59 4.24 -15.64
C ASP A 105 -5.36 5.53 -15.96
N GLY A 106 -4.69 6.50 -16.60
CA GLY A 106 -5.27 7.77 -17.06
C GLY A 106 -6.12 7.68 -18.32
N ASP A 107 -6.11 6.54 -19.04
CA ASP A 107 -6.82 6.36 -20.31
C ASP A 107 -8.08 5.48 -20.25
N ASP A 108 -8.52 5.03 -19.07
CA ASP A 108 -9.87 4.49 -18.96
C ASP A 108 -10.87 5.63 -19.09
N PRO A 109 -11.74 5.62 -20.10
CA PRO A 109 -12.81 6.61 -20.18
C PRO A 109 -13.66 6.50 -18.90
N PRO A 110 -14.10 7.63 -18.34
CA PRO A 110 -14.93 7.59 -17.14
C PRO A 110 -16.09 6.64 -17.38
N ALA A 111 -16.23 5.64 -16.52
CA ALA A 111 -17.38 4.77 -16.54
C ALA A 111 -18.63 5.67 -16.39
N ASP A 112 -19.37 5.77 -17.51
CA ASP A 112 -20.70 6.41 -17.63
C ASP A 112 -20.82 7.83 -17.07
N ALA A 113 -20.37 8.80 -17.90
CA ALA A 113 -20.84 10.17 -17.82
C ALA A 113 -22.29 10.24 -18.34
N GLU A 114 -23.25 9.63 -17.66
CA GLU A 114 -24.65 9.97 -17.78
C GLU A 114 -25.12 10.67 -16.50
N GLY A 115 -25.19 11.99 -16.58
CA GLY A 115 -25.75 12.79 -15.50
C GLY A 115 -25.31 14.26 -15.56
N THR A 116 -25.68 14.94 -16.64
CA THR A 116 -25.80 16.40 -16.60
C THR A 116 -26.88 16.78 -15.56
N GLY A 117 -26.44 17.13 -14.38
CA GLY A 117 -27.32 17.66 -13.32
C GLY A 117 -26.62 18.76 -12.59
N GLY A 118 -27.20 19.96 -12.70
CA GLY A 118 -26.67 21.24 -12.28
C GLY A 118 -26.11 21.30 -10.87
N ALA A 119 -25.15 22.21 -10.77
CA ALA A 119 -24.62 22.70 -9.53
C ALA A 119 -25.74 23.22 -8.62
N ASP A 120 -25.97 22.51 -7.51
CA ASP A 120 -26.54 23.13 -6.32
C ASP A 120 -25.57 22.81 -5.17
N ALA A 121 -24.71 23.79 -4.93
CA ALA A 121 -23.86 23.84 -3.76
C ALA A 121 -24.74 24.23 -2.55
N SER A 122 -25.35 23.24 -1.91
CA SER A 122 -25.76 23.39 -0.53
C SER A 122 -24.65 22.82 0.34
N ALA A 123 -23.68 23.68 0.67
CA ALA A 123 -22.78 23.45 1.76
C ALA A 123 -23.64 23.25 3.03
N ASP A 124 -23.61 22.04 3.57
CA ASP A 124 -24.00 21.82 4.95
C ASP A 124 -22.93 22.51 5.80
N SER A 125 -23.30 23.67 6.33
CA SER A 125 -22.46 24.50 7.17
C SER A 125 -22.21 23.76 8.48
N GLY A 126 -21.08 23.09 8.60
CA GLY A 126 -20.49 22.79 9.89
C GLY A 126 -20.52 24.06 10.73
N SER A 127 -20.97 23.98 11.98
CA SER A 127 -21.28 25.17 12.76
C SER A 127 -20.09 26.12 12.83
N ALA A 128 -20.35 27.43 12.77
CA ALA A 128 -19.33 28.49 12.86
C ALA A 128 -18.42 28.35 14.12
N ALA A 129 -18.85 27.60 15.12
CA ALA A 129 -18.08 27.29 16.33
C ALA A 129 -16.88 26.35 16.06
N ASP A 130 -16.98 25.44 15.08
CA ASP A 130 -15.89 24.53 14.75
C ASP A 130 -14.77 25.22 13.95
N ALA A 131 -15.13 26.24 13.16
CA ALA A 131 -14.18 27.02 12.36
C ALA A 131 -13.30 27.93 13.22
N GLU A 132 -13.78 28.45 14.35
CA GLU A 132 -12.99 29.25 15.30
C GLU A 132 -11.98 28.42 16.09
N SER A 133 -12.28 27.13 16.31
CA SER A 133 -11.42 26.22 17.08
C SER A 133 -10.39 25.47 16.23
N ASN A 134 -10.57 25.39 14.91
CA ASN A 134 -9.69 24.65 14.01
C ASN A 134 -9.54 25.37 12.65
N PRO A 135 -8.53 26.26 12.50
CA PRO A 135 -8.28 26.98 11.25
C PRO A 135 -8.04 26.06 10.05
N MET A 136 -7.47 24.86 10.28
CA MET A 136 -7.21 23.90 9.21
C MET A 136 -8.49 23.25 8.71
N ALA A 137 -9.46 22.98 9.59
CA ALA A 137 -10.78 22.49 9.18
C ALA A 137 -11.51 23.56 8.31
N ALA A 138 -11.39 24.83 8.67
CA ALA A 138 -11.96 25.94 7.89
C ALA A 138 -11.29 26.05 6.51
N MET A 139 -9.96 25.90 6.43
CA MET A 139 -9.24 25.88 5.15
C MET A 139 -9.66 24.69 4.28
N ARG A 140 -9.80 23.50 4.84
CA ARG A 140 -10.26 22.31 4.11
C ARG A 140 -11.69 22.47 3.62
N ALA A 141 -12.58 23.08 4.42
CA ALA A 141 -13.97 23.35 4.04
C ALA A 141 -14.11 24.35 2.87
N ALA A 142 -13.09 25.18 2.63
CA ALA A 142 -13.07 26.14 1.52
C ALA A 142 -12.55 25.55 0.20
N GLN A 143 -12.22 24.28 0.15
CA GLN A 143 -11.56 23.63 -0.99
C GLN A 143 -12.53 23.14 -2.06
N HIS A 144 -11.97 22.68 -3.19
CA HIS A 144 -12.74 22.13 -4.30
C HIS A 144 -13.58 20.93 -3.85
N GLY A 145 -14.87 20.90 -4.20
CA GLY A 145 -15.84 19.93 -3.67
C GLY A 145 -15.46 18.46 -3.87
N ASP A 146 -14.74 18.13 -4.95
CA ASP A 146 -14.32 16.74 -5.22
C ASP A 146 -13.18 16.27 -4.30
N VAL A 147 -12.26 17.18 -3.94
CA VAL A 147 -11.20 16.91 -2.95
C VAL A 147 -11.82 16.81 -1.57
N LEU A 148 -12.69 17.73 -1.23
CA LEU A 148 -13.35 17.77 0.07
C LEU A 148 -14.15 16.49 0.32
N SER A 149 -14.85 15.96 -0.68
CA SER A 149 -15.65 14.74 -0.48
C SER A 149 -14.79 13.54 -0.09
N ALA A 150 -13.64 13.32 -0.72
CA ALA A 150 -12.72 12.26 -0.33
C ALA A 150 -12.17 12.45 1.10
N GLN A 151 -11.83 13.68 1.45
CA GLN A 151 -11.35 14.02 2.79
C GLN A 151 -12.44 13.88 3.86
N VAL A 152 -13.68 14.28 3.55
CA VAL A 152 -14.84 14.13 4.44
C VAL A 152 -15.15 12.64 4.70
N MET A 153 -15.02 11.79 3.69
CA MET A 153 -15.18 10.34 3.87
C MET A 153 -14.21 9.80 4.93
N MET A 154 -12.97 10.28 4.94
CA MET A 154 -11.96 9.91 5.93
C MET A 154 -12.02 10.76 7.20
N LYS A 155 -12.94 11.71 7.30
CA LYS A 155 -13.01 12.71 8.37
C LYS A 155 -11.72 13.53 8.56
N ALA A 156 -11.00 13.77 7.48
CA ALA A 156 -9.81 14.62 7.50
C ALA A 156 -10.16 16.09 7.78
N ASP A 157 -11.39 16.51 7.48
CA ASP A 157 -11.93 17.83 7.82
C ASP A 157 -12.13 18.04 9.34
N LYS A 158 -12.04 16.99 10.14
CA LYS A 158 -12.22 17.03 11.61
C LYS A 158 -10.92 17.07 12.40
N ILE A 159 -9.76 16.96 11.74
CA ILE A 159 -8.46 16.89 12.41
C ILE A 159 -7.72 18.22 12.36
N SER A 160 -6.85 18.45 13.34
CA SER A 160 -5.96 19.62 13.41
C SER A 160 -4.52 19.32 12.97
N GLN A 161 -4.15 18.07 12.92
CA GLN A 161 -2.82 17.63 12.48
C GLN A 161 -2.67 17.87 10.97
N THR A 162 -1.47 18.29 10.57
CA THR A 162 -1.16 18.67 9.19
C THR A 162 0.04 17.91 8.61
N GLY A 163 0.63 17.00 9.39
CA GLY A 163 1.90 16.35 9.06
C GLY A 163 3.11 17.23 9.34
N ALA A 164 2.97 18.28 10.17
CA ALA A 164 4.06 19.15 10.52
C ALA A 164 5.22 18.40 11.17
N GLY A 165 6.44 18.63 10.66
CA GLY A 165 7.63 17.94 11.10
C GLY A 165 7.70 16.46 10.68
N LYS A 166 6.86 16.02 9.75
CA LYS A 166 6.87 14.67 9.18
C LYS A 166 7.45 14.69 7.78
N VAL A 167 7.95 13.54 7.36
CA VAL A 167 8.54 13.32 6.04
C VAL A 167 7.88 12.10 5.40
N VAL A 168 7.32 12.28 4.21
CA VAL A 168 6.81 11.19 3.40
C VAL A 168 7.69 11.04 2.16
N ALA A 169 7.90 9.81 1.71
CA ALA A 169 8.59 9.53 0.46
C ALA A 169 7.60 9.05 -0.59
N ILE A 170 7.72 9.58 -1.79
CA ILE A 170 6.95 9.16 -2.97
C ILE A 170 7.88 8.42 -3.91
N ILE A 171 7.76 7.10 -3.97
CA ILE A 171 8.46 6.24 -4.91
C ILE A 171 7.52 6.01 -6.10
N ASP A 172 7.76 6.71 -7.21
CA ASP A 172 6.81 6.79 -8.32
C ASP A 172 7.48 7.26 -9.62
N THR A 173 6.71 7.79 -10.56
CA THR A 173 7.15 8.26 -11.87
C THR A 173 7.85 9.63 -11.88
N GLY A 174 8.15 10.20 -10.72
CA GLY A 174 8.65 11.56 -10.56
C GLY A 174 7.52 12.56 -10.23
N VAL A 175 7.89 13.78 -9.85
CA VAL A 175 6.96 14.82 -9.39
C VAL A 175 7.29 16.15 -10.03
N ASP A 176 6.29 16.88 -10.51
CA ASP A 176 6.42 18.29 -10.88
C ASP A 176 6.52 19.14 -9.60
N MET A 177 7.73 19.26 -9.08
CA MET A 177 8.01 19.98 -7.83
C MET A 177 7.81 21.50 -7.96
N SER A 178 7.69 22.02 -9.19
CA SER A 178 7.39 23.43 -9.48
C SER A 178 5.89 23.73 -9.51
N HIS A 179 5.04 22.69 -9.39
CA HIS A 179 3.59 22.85 -9.42
C HIS A 179 3.12 23.80 -8.31
N PRO A 180 2.21 24.76 -8.60
CA PRO A 180 1.67 25.69 -7.60
C PRO A 180 1.12 25.04 -6.34
N ALA A 181 0.60 23.82 -6.47
CA ALA A 181 0.12 23.01 -5.35
C ALA A 181 1.13 22.84 -4.21
N PHE A 182 2.42 22.95 -4.48
CA PHE A 182 3.49 22.76 -3.50
C PHE A 182 4.16 24.06 -3.07
N SER A 183 3.65 25.21 -3.49
CA SER A 183 4.30 26.53 -3.28
C SER A 183 3.98 27.20 -1.94
N GLY A 184 3.03 26.69 -1.17
CA GLY A 184 2.45 27.36 0.01
C GLY A 184 3.37 27.48 1.23
N GLY A 185 4.56 26.90 1.20
CA GLY A 185 5.45 26.82 2.35
C GLY A 185 4.94 25.83 3.41
N LEU A 186 5.80 25.48 4.35
CA LEU A 186 5.46 24.59 5.46
C LEU A 186 5.12 25.39 6.72
N HIS A 187 4.14 24.92 7.48
CA HIS A 187 3.89 25.40 8.82
C HIS A 187 4.64 24.53 9.83
N GLY A 188 5.42 25.16 10.69
CA GLY A 188 6.24 24.45 11.68
C GLY A 188 7.70 24.28 11.25
N THR A 189 8.47 23.58 12.06
CA THR A 189 9.88 23.33 11.79
C THR A 189 10.05 22.11 10.88
N PRO A 190 10.72 22.26 9.73
CA PRO A 190 10.97 21.13 8.86
C PRO A 190 11.86 20.08 9.56
N ALA A 191 11.54 18.80 9.38
CA ALA A 191 12.34 17.69 9.92
C ALA A 191 13.71 17.58 9.24
N ILE A 192 13.77 17.97 7.97
CA ILE A 192 15.00 17.99 7.15
C ILE A 192 15.17 19.40 6.59
N ASP A 193 16.07 20.16 7.20
CA ASP A 193 16.53 21.43 6.67
C ASP A 193 17.61 21.24 5.58
N SER A 194 18.09 22.31 4.98
CA SER A 194 19.09 22.25 3.91
C SER A 194 20.39 21.60 4.34
N SER A 195 20.83 21.78 5.60
CA SER A 195 22.05 21.22 6.14
C SER A 195 21.91 19.69 6.34
N LYS A 196 20.80 19.27 6.95
CA LYS A 196 20.49 17.85 7.12
C LYS A 196 20.25 17.17 5.77
N GLY A 197 19.59 17.84 4.84
CA GLY A 197 19.38 17.35 3.48
C GLY A 197 20.70 17.10 2.75
N ALA A 198 21.64 18.04 2.83
CA ALA A 198 22.98 17.86 2.25
C ALA A 198 23.75 16.71 2.91
N SER A 199 23.66 16.57 4.23
CA SER A 199 24.27 15.45 4.96
C SER A 199 23.71 14.08 4.55
N LEU A 200 22.39 13.97 4.44
CA LEU A 200 21.72 12.75 3.99
C LEU A 200 22.09 12.41 2.55
N ALA A 201 22.10 13.40 1.67
CA ALA A 201 22.53 13.26 0.27
C ALA A 201 23.95 12.70 0.16
N GLN A 202 24.86 13.20 1.01
CA GLN A 202 26.22 12.69 1.08
C GLN A 202 26.27 11.23 1.56
N GLN A 203 25.49 10.88 2.59
CA GLN A 203 25.45 9.52 3.13
C GLN A 203 24.99 8.49 2.11
N VAL A 204 24.04 8.87 1.22
CA VAL A 204 23.56 8.00 0.14
C VAL A 204 24.32 8.20 -1.18
N GLY A 205 25.41 8.99 -1.18
CA GLY A 205 26.27 9.21 -2.34
C GLY A 205 25.60 10.01 -3.48
N LYS A 206 24.60 10.86 -3.17
CA LYS A 206 23.80 11.61 -4.14
C LYS A 206 23.76 13.10 -3.81
N SER A 207 24.83 13.82 -4.11
CA SER A 207 24.94 15.25 -3.85
C SER A 207 24.03 16.10 -4.74
N GLY A 208 23.57 17.23 -4.22
CA GLY A 208 22.76 18.18 -4.98
C GLY A 208 21.27 17.82 -5.11
N THR A 209 20.80 16.91 -4.26
CA THR A 209 19.42 16.42 -4.27
C THR A 209 18.45 17.23 -3.42
N TYR A 210 18.91 18.18 -2.64
CA TYR A 210 18.04 19.11 -1.91
C TYR A 210 17.44 20.16 -2.86
N VAL A 211 16.13 20.21 -2.96
CA VAL A 211 15.40 21.14 -3.85
C VAL A 211 14.82 22.32 -3.07
N SER A 212 14.09 22.05 -2.00
CA SER A 212 13.44 23.05 -1.15
C SER A 212 13.09 22.47 0.22
N GLU A 213 12.56 23.29 1.12
CA GLU A 213 12.02 22.78 2.39
C GLU A 213 10.90 21.75 2.17
N LYS A 214 10.04 21.93 1.18
CA LYS A 214 8.98 20.96 0.83
C LYS A 214 9.55 19.68 0.24
N PHE A 215 10.61 19.79 -0.55
CA PHE A 215 11.27 18.69 -1.23
C PHE A 215 12.75 18.61 -0.79
N PRO A 216 13.03 18.07 0.41
CA PRO A 216 14.39 18.03 0.96
C PRO A 216 15.31 17.03 0.26
N PHE A 217 14.75 16.14 -0.57
CA PHE A 217 15.51 15.17 -1.38
C PHE A 217 14.68 14.80 -2.61
N ALA A 218 15.32 14.82 -3.79
CA ALA A 218 14.75 14.34 -5.03
C ALA A 218 15.85 13.72 -5.89
N TYR A 219 15.60 12.51 -6.40
CA TYR A 219 16.56 11.78 -7.24
C TYR A 219 15.84 10.84 -8.22
N ASP A 220 16.40 10.73 -9.44
CA ASP A 220 15.98 9.77 -10.45
C ASP A 220 16.82 8.49 -10.34
N TYR A 221 16.24 7.46 -9.75
CA TYR A 221 16.87 6.15 -9.59
C TYR A 221 16.88 5.32 -10.87
N ALA A 222 15.95 5.60 -11.79
CA ALA A 222 15.87 4.87 -13.05
C ALA A 222 16.97 5.31 -14.02
N ASP A 223 17.16 6.62 -14.19
CA ASP A 223 18.14 7.18 -15.12
C ASP A 223 19.48 7.55 -14.42
N GLY A 224 19.50 7.56 -13.08
CA GLY A 224 20.71 7.72 -12.28
C GLY A 224 21.22 9.15 -12.16
N ASP A 225 20.31 10.13 -12.09
CA ASP A 225 20.65 11.55 -12.00
C ASP A 225 19.74 12.33 -11.03
N ASN A 226 19.90 13.65 -10.97
CA ASN A 226 19.14 14.52 -10.08
C ASN A 226 17.84 15.05 -10.73
N ASP A 227 17.49 14.63 -11.93
CA ASP A 227 16.28 15.06 -12.61
C ASP A 227 15.08 14.16 -12.28
N ALA A 228 14.45 14.41 -11.15
CA ALA A 228 13.23 13.70 -10.72
C ALA A 228 11.95 14.31 -11.33
N SER A 229 12.04 15.03 -12.44
CA SER A 229 10.89 15.51 -13.21
C SER A 229 10.01 14.34 -13.65
N PRO A 230 8.67 14.56 -13.72
CA PRO A 230 7.74 13.45 -13.91
C PRO A 230 7.85 12.82 -15.32
N ALA A 231 7.84 11.50 -15.37
CA ALA A 231 7.72 10.71 -16.60
C ALA A 231 6.25 10.51 -17.05
N GLY A 232 5.29 11.13 -16.36
CA GLY A 232 3.86 11.06 -16.60
C GLY A 232 3.09 11.80 -15.51
N ALA A 233 1.77 11.72 -15.50
CA ALA A 233 0.94 12.45 -14.53
C ALA A 233 0.92 11.79 -13.13
N HIS A 234 1.17 10.51 -13.05
CA HIS A 234 0.88 9.66 -11.90
C HIS A 234 1.56 10.14 -10.61
N GLY A 235 2.89 10.28 -10.58
CA GLY A 235 3.62 10.65 -9.36
C GLY A 235 3.27 12.05 -8.82
N THR A 236 2.99 13.02 -9.69
CA THR A 236 2.54 14.36 -9.28
C THR A 236 1.15 14.30 -8.65
N HIS A 237 0.24 13.49 -9.20
CA HIS A 237 -1.10 13.28 -8.66
C HIS A 237 -1.04 12.62 -7.27
N VAL A 238 -0.23 11.59 -7.13
CA VAL A 238 0.03 10.87 -5.87
C VAL A 238 0.62 11.81 -4.81
N ALA A 239 1.67 12.57 -5.15
CA ALA A 239 2.28 13.51 -4.22
C ALA A 239 1.29 14.59 -3.74
N GLY A 240 0.46 15.10 -4.64
CA GLY A 240 -0.57 16.08 -4.31
C GLY A 240 -1.63 15.53 -3.37
N THR A 241 -2.07 14.31 -3.58
CA THR A 241 -3.05 13.63 -2.71
C THR A 241 -2.51 13.42 -1.30
N ALA A 242 -1.25 13.05 -1.17
CA ALA A 242 -0.61 12.84 0.13
C ALA A 242 -0.36 14.15 0.88
N ALA A 243 0.23 15.16 0.24
CA ALA A 243 0.87 16.27 0.94
C ALA A 243 0.88 17.60 0.19
N ASN A 244 -0.14 17.87 -0.62
CA ASN A 244 -0.32 19.19 -1.24
C ASN A 244 -0.60 20.25 -0.17
N GLY A 245 0.10 21.37 -0.20
CA GLY A 245 0.03 22.44 0.81
C GLY A 245 -0.69 23.72 0.38
N ASP A 246 -1.07 23.86 -0.89
CA ASP A 246 -1.72 25.08 -1.41
C ASP A 246 -2.95 24.72 -2.25
N GLN A 247 -3.83 25.66 -2.49
CA GLN A 247 -5.10 25.60 -3.26
C GLN A 247 -5.94 24.31 -3.10
N ILE A 248 -5.32 23.15 -3.18
CA ILE A 248 -5.94 21.83 -2.94
C ILE A 248 -5.08 21.13 -1.90
N MET A 249 -5.58 21.00 -0.69
CA MET A 249 -4.82 20.35 0.39
C MET A 249 -4.82 18.83 0.23
N GLY A 250 -3.63 18.23 0.34
CA GLY A 250 -3.48 16.82 0.63
C GLY A 250 -3.87 16.49 2.08
N ILE A 251 -3.78 15.22 2.45
CA ILE A 251 -4.07 14.80 3.83
C ILE A 251 -3.07 15.39 4.82
N ALA A 252 -1.77 15.44 4.45
CA ALA A 252 -0.68 15.95 5.28
C ALA A 252 0.02 17.16 4.61
N PRO A 253 -0.63 18.34 4.54
CA PRO A 253 -0.14 19.46 3.75
C PRO A 253 1.20 20.02 4.22
N ASP A 254 1.56 19.87 5.49
CA ASP A 254 2.83 20.34 6.07
C ASP A 254 3.92 19.26 6.11
N ALA A 255 3.66 18.07 5.62
CA ALA A 255 4.69 17.06 5.48
C ALA A 255 5.67 17.42 4.36
N GLN A 256 6.97 17.17 4.60
CA GLN A 256 7.99 17.21 3.56
C GLN A 256 7.87 15.98 2.66
N ILE A 257 8.30 16.12 1.41
CA ILE A 257 8.22 15.06 0.41
C ILE A 257 9.62 14.72 -0.09
N ILE A 258 10.05 13.48 0.11
CA ILE A 258 11.18 12.88 -0.59
C ILE A 258 10.65 12.32 -1.91
N VAL A 259 11.25 12.71 -3.03
CA VAL A 259 10.89 12.23 -4.37
C VAL A 259 11.93 11.20 -4.82
N ALA A 260 11.50 9.96 -4.99
CA ALA A 260 12.30 8.90 -5.57
C ALA A 260 11.67 8.46 -6.89
N LYS A 261 12.16 9.00 -7.99
CA LYS A 261 11.70 8.61 -9.31
C LYS A 261 12.33 7.26 -9.68
N VAL A 262 11.49 6.27 -9.97
CA VAL A 262 11.92 4.91 -10.32
C VAL A 262 11.51 4.49 -11.73
N ALA A 263 10.70 5.31 -12.41
CA ALA A 263 10.30 5.08 -13.79
C ALA A 263 11.27 5.78 -14.76
N ARG A 264 11.67 5.07 -15.81
CA ARG A 264 12.52 5.64 -16.87
C ARG A 264 11.82 6.83 -17.54
N SER A 265 12.56 7.88 -17.83
CA SER A 265 12.07 9.07 -18.54
C SER A 265 11.60 8.73 -19.97
N ARG A 266 12.14 7.67 -20.55
CA ARG A 266 11.71 7.12 -21.83
C ARG A 266 11.16 5.71 -21.65
N GLY A 267 9.91 5.49 -22.07
CA GLY A 267 9.25 4.20 -22.01
C GLY A 267 8.53 3.88 -20.69
N GLY A 268 8.72 4.67 -19.66
CA GLY A 268 7.95 4.60 -18.40
C GLY A 268 8.14 3.34 -17.54
N GLY A 269 9.02 2.41 -17.93
CA GLY A 269 9.25 1.18 -17.19
C GLY A 269 9.99 1.40 -15.87
N ILE A 270 9.69 0.57 -14.88
CA ILE A 270 10.32 0.57 -13.55
C ILE A 270 11.23 -0.66 -13.45
N PRO A 271 12.56 -0.50 -13.54
CA PRO A 271 13.49 -1.60 -13.29
C PRO A 271 13.48 -1.99 -11.81
N ASP A 272 13.55 -3.28 -11.50
CA ASP A 272 13.69 -3.77 -10.13
C ASP A 272 14.93 -3.18 -9.45
N SER A 273 16.02 -3.02 -10.22
CA SER A 273 17.25 -2.39 -9.74
C SER A 273 17.07 -0.95 -9.28
N ALA A 274 16.23 -0.17 -9.97
CA ALA A 274 15.92 1.21 -9.59
C ALA A 274 15.04 1.26 -8.34
N LEU A 275 14.01 0.41 -8.27
CA LEU A 275 13.14 0.30 -7.10
C LEU A 275 13.94 -0.13 -5.86
N LEU A 276 14.79 -1.13 -5.98
CA LEU A 276 15.67 -1.57 -4.90
C LEU A 276 16.62 -0.48 -4.45
N ALA A 277 17.20 0.31 -5.38
CA ALA A 277 18.06 1.42 -5.03
C ALA A 277 17.35 2.52 -4.25
N ALA A 278 16.12 2.85 -4.63
CA ALA A 278 15.29 3.78 -3.88
C ALA A 278 14.98 3.26 -2.47
N LEU A 279 14.58 2.00 -2.35
CA LEU A 279 14.28 1.36 -1.05
C LEU A 279 15.55 1.25 -0.17
N ASP A 280 16.70 0.95 -0.75
CA ASP A 280 17.98 0.90 -0.04
C ASP A 280 18.32 2.26 0.58
N ASP A 281 18.16 3.35 -0.17
CA ASP A 281 18.40 4.70 0.33
C ASP A 281 17.39 5.12 1.39
N MET A 282 16.12 4.64 1.35
CA MET A 282 15.13 4.94 2.39
C MET A 282 15.56 4.46 3.77
N ALA A 283 16.39 3.41 3.85
CA ALA A 283 16.96 2.94 5.12
C ALA A 283 17.84 4.01 5.80
N THR A 284 18.44 4.91 5.02
CA THR A 284 19.29 6.03 5.50
C THR A 284 18.51 7.35 5.54
N LEU A 285 17.73 7.66 4.50
CA LEU A 285 16.91 8.87 4.44
C LEU A 285 15.82 8.89 5.52
N HIS A 286 15.35 7.73 5.91
CA HIS A 286 14.46 7.48 7.02
C HIS A 286 13.20 8.36 7.02
N PRO A 287 12.37 8.33 5.95
CA PRO A 287 11.06 8.97 5.98
C PRO A 287 10.16 8.30 7.03
N ASP A 288 9.16 9.02 7.50
CA ASP A 288 8.15 8.47 8.42
C ASP A 288 7.22 7.47 7.72
N ALA A 289 6.89 7.75 6.47
CA ALA A 289 6.10 6.86 5.61
C ALA A 289 6.60 6.89 4.17
N VAL A 290 6.50 5.75 3.50
CA VAL A 290 6.81 5.59 2.06
C VAL A 290 5.52 5.25 1.33
N ASN A 291 5.23 5.96 0.27
CA ASN A 291 4.16 5.67 -0.66
C ASN A 291 4.69 4.90 -1.88
N MET A 292 4.13 3.75 -2.13
CA MET A 292 4.36 2.98 -3.35
C MET A 292 3.01 2.71 -4.05
N SER A 293 2.60 3.66 -4.88
CA SER A 293 1.43 3.54 -5.76
C SER A 293 1.81 2.84 -7.05
N LEU A 294 2.42 1.68 -6.92
CA LEU A 294 2.93 0.88 -8.03
C LEU A 294 2.80 -0.61 -7.69
N GLY A 295 2.89 -1.45 -8.69
CA GLY A 295 2.83 -2.88 -8.48
C GLY A 295 2.78 -3.66 -9.80
N ARG A 296 2.88 -4.96 -9.65
CA ARG A 296 2.70 -5.95 -10.71
C ARG A 296 1.85 -7.09 -10.18
N THR A 297 1.38 -7.97 -11.06
CA THR A 297 0.68 -9.18 -10.61
C THR A 297 1.56 -9.94 -9.63
N ALA A 298 0.98 -10.34 -8.48
CA ALA A 298 1.69 -11.14 -7.49
C ALA A 298 2.18 -12.43 -8.14
N GLY A 299 3.47 -12.66 -8.00
CA GLY A 299 4.13 -13.80 -8.60
C GLY A 299 4.15 -15.02 -7.70
N MET A 300 4.89 -16.00 -8.17
CA MET A 300 5.28 -17.14 -7.37
C MET A 300 6.52 -16.76 -6.54
N ASP A 301 6.71 -17.48 -5.43
CA ASP A 301 7.89 -17.33 -4.59
C ASP A 301 9.17 -17.50 -5.42
N SER A 302 9.92 -16.42 -5.55
CA SER A 302 11.14 -16.32 -6.34
C SER A 302 12.27 -15.71 -5.54
N ASP A 303 13.51 -15.79 -6.03
CA ASP A 303 14.65 -15.11 -5.42
C ASP A 303 14.43 -13.59 -5.35
N ALA A 304 13.79 -13.01 -6.37
CA ALA A 304 13.44 -11.60 -6.38
C ALA A 304 12.44 -11.27 -5.26
N ASP A 305 11.36 -12.03 -5.13
CA ASP A 305 10.35 -11.82 -4.09
C ASP A 305 10.94 -11.98 -2.69
N THR A 306 11.83 -12.94 -2.50
CA THR A 306 12.54 -13.15 -1.23
C THR A 306 13.40 -11.94 -0.87
N LEU A 307 14.13 -11.37 -1.84
CA LEU A 307 14.93 -10.17 -1.62
C LEU A 307 14.04 -8.97 -1.28
N PHE A 308 13.01 -8.70 -2.08
CA PHE A 308 12.09 -7.59 -1.82
C PHE A 308 11.40 -7.70 -0.47
N ALA A 309 10.89 -8.89 -0.11
CA ALA A 309 10.28 -9.11 1.19
C ALA A 309 11.25 -8.78 2.34
N GLY A 310 12.50 -9.21 2.25
CA GLY A 310 13.55 -8.89 3.23
C GLY A 310 13.87 -7.40 3.31
N VAL A 311 13.87 -6.69 2.20
CA VAL A 311 14.07 -5.23 2.16
C VAL A 311 12.90 -4.50 2.84
N TYR A 312 11.66 -4.87 2.57
CA TYR A 312 10.48 -4.27 3.22
C TYR A 312 10.46 -4.56 4.72
N GLU A 313 10.79 -5.78 5.13
CA GLU A 313 10.92 -6.15 6.54
C GLU A 313 11.97 -5.28 7.25
N LYS A 314 13.13 -5.09 6.62
CA LYS A 314 14.21 -4.23 7.15
C LYS A 314 13.77 -2.78 7.34
N LEU A 315 13.03 -2.21 6.38
CA LEU A 315 12.50 -0.85 6.49
C LEU A 315 11.44 -0.75 7.59
N GLN A 316 10.55 -1.73 7.70
CA GLN A 316 9.57 -1.80 8.79
C GLN A 316 10.26 -1.88 10.16
N GLU A 317 11.28 -2.72 10.31
CA GLU A 317 12.08 -2.83 11.54
C GLU A 317 12.72 -1.50 11.95
N LYS A 318 13.07 -0.66 10.98
CA LYS A 318 13.59 0.70 11.23
C LYS A 318 12.49 1.70 11.62
N GLY A 319 11.23 1.31 11.65
CA GLY A 319 10.11 2.18 11.99
C GLY A 319 9.62 3.02 10.81
N ILE A 320 9.87 2.61 9.58
CA ILE A 320 9.36 3.24 8.36
C ILE A 320 8.06 2.56 7.97
N THR A 321 6.98 3.32 7.88
CA THR A 321 5.69 2.81 7.40
C THR A 321 5.72 2.71 5.88
N LEU A 322 5.28 1.58 5.34
CA LEU A 322 5.25 1.31 3.90
C LEU A 322 3.80 1.18 3.45
N ASP A 323 3.25 2.25 2.86
CA ASP A 323 1.89 2.26 2.32
C ASP A 323 1.93 1.87 0.84
N VAL A 324 1.21 0.84 0.46
CA VAL A 324 1.31 0.21 -0.86
C VAL A 324 -0.07 -0.03 -1.45
N ALA A 325 -0.21 0.23 -2.74
CA ALA A 325 -1.43 -0.05 -3.48
C ALA A 325 -1.75 -1.55 -3.52
N GLY A 326 -3.00 -1.90 -3.23
CA GLY A 326 -3.46 -3.29 -3.26
C GLY A 326 -3.54 -3.89 -4.67
N GLY A 327 -3.65 -3.04 -5.67
CA GLY A 327 -3.80 -3.41 -7.08
C GLY A 327 -5.19 -3.12 -7.65
N ASN A 328 -5.27 -2.99 -8.96
CA ASN A 328 -6.49 -2.66 -9.70
C ASN A 328 -6.99 -3.84 -10.56
N GLU A 329 -6.55 -5.03 -10.20
CA GLU A 329 -6.71 -6.25 -10.99
C GLU A 329 -7.80 -7.16 -10.40
N PHE A 330 -8.91 -6.58 -9.94
CA PHE A 330 -10.06 -7.38 -9.55
C PHE A 330 -10.36 -8.42 -10.62
N GLN A 331 -10.24 -9.68 -10.29
CA GLN A 331 -10.42 -10.80 -11.21
C GLN A 331 -9.45 -10.82 -12.41
N ALA A 332 -8.23 -10.33 -12.25
CA ALA A 332 -7.23 -10.35 -13.33
C ALA A 332 -7.03 -11.74 -13.96
N GLY A 333 -7.11 -12.80 -13.16
CA GLY A 333 -7.04 -14.18 -13.62
C GLY A 333 -8.15 -14.58 -14.61
N TYR A 334 -9.19 -13.77 -14.72
CA TYR A 334 -10.33 -13.97 -15.63
C TYR A 334 -10.30 -13.05 -16.85
N GLY A 335 -9.18 -12.35 -17.06
CA GLY A 335 -8.96 -11.49 -18.22
C GLY A 335 -9.88 -10.26 -18.27
N ASN A 336 -10.24 -9.70 -17.12
CA ASN A 336 -11.29 -8.70 -17.04
C ASN A 336 -10.96 -7.55 -16.06
N LYS A 337 -10.41 -6.47 -16.57
CA LYS A 337 -10.12 -5.26 -15.80
C LYS A 337 -11.36 -4.56 -15.23
N SER A 338 -12.53 -4.78 -15.81
CA SER A 338 -13.78 -4.13 -15.40
C SER A 338 -14.56 -4.90 -14.33
N GLY A 339 -14.06 -6.01 -13.81
CA GLY A 339 -14.70 -6.81 -12.78
C GLY A 339 -15.99 -7.52 -13.20
N LYS A 340 -16.22 -7.72 -14.51
CA LYS A 340 -17.45 -8.35 -15.01
C LYS A 340 -17.44 -9.87 -14.96
N ASN A 341 -16.26 -10.49 -15.04
CA ASN A 341 -16.13 -11.93 -14.88
C ASN A 341 -15.93 -12.24 -13.39
N LEU A 342 -16.62 -13.20 -12.87
CA LEU A 342 -16.61 -13.55 -11.47
C LEU A 342 -15.74 -14.79 -11.22
N PRO A 343 -15.07 -14.88 -10.06
CA PRO A 343 -14.29 -16.06 -9.69
C PRO A 343 -15.18 -17.30 -9.58
N TYR A 344 -14.66 -18.46 -9.99
CA TYR A 344 -15.36 -19.73 -9.81
C TYR A 344 -15.32 -20.17 -8.35
N ALA A 345 -16.47 -20.61 -7.82
CA ALA A 345 -16.54 -21.18 -6.49
C ALA A 345 -15.84 -22.55 -6.35
N SER A 346 -15.49 -23.17 -7.48
CA SER A 346 -14.66 -24.38 -7.52
C SER A 346 -13.16 -24.12 -7.28
N ASP A 347 -12.75 -22.86 -7.37
CA ASP A 347 -11.40 -22.40 -7.04
C ASP A 347 -11.50 -21.36 -5.90
N PRO A 348 -11.18 -21.74 -4.65
CA PRO A 348 -11.29 -20.83 -3.52
C PRO A 348 -10.25 -19.71 -3.53
N ASP A 349 -9.17 -19.84 -4.32
CA ASP A 349 -8.20 -18.78 -4.49
C ASP A 349 -8.75 -17.70 -5.43
N SER A 350 -9.36 -16.70 -4.83
CA SER A 350 -9.92 -15.55 -5.53
C SER A 350 -9.06 -14.28 -5.36
N SER A 351 -7.82 -14.44 -4.88
CA SER A 351 -6.89 -13.32 -4.67
C SER A 351 -6.47 -12.69 -5.99
N THR A 352 -6.45 -11.36 -6.01
CA THR A 352 -5.97 -10.55 -7.12
C THR A 352 -5.03 -9.43 -6.66
N LEU A 353 -4.51 -9.55 -5.42
CA LEU A 353 -3.53 -8.60 -4.91
C LEU A 353 -2.29 -8.55 -5.80
N GLY A 354 -1.82 -7.33 -6.06
CA GLY A 354 -0.52 -7.13 -6.66
C GLY A 354 0.61 -7.21 -5.64
N GLU A 355 1.83 -7.39 -6.10
CA GLU A 355 3.03 -7.13 -5.31
C GLU A 355 3.57 -5.73 -5.63
N PRO A 356 4.12 -4.98 -4.64
CA PRO A 356 4.47 -5.42 -3.29
C PRO A 356 3.32 -5.43 -2.28
N GLY A 357 2.08 -5.11 -2.66
CA GLY A 357 0.93 -5.12 -1.74
C GLY A 357 0.67 -6.47 -1.05
N SER A 358 1.11 -7.57 -1.65
CA SER A 358 0.98 -8.92 -1.09
C SER A 358 1.97 -9.24 0.03
N PHE A 359 3.03 -8.45 0.21
CA PHE A 359 4.05 -8.73 1.23
C PHE A 359 3.58 -8.35 2.64
N ALA A 360 3.95 -9.17 3.63
CA ALA A 360 3.53 -9.00 5.02
C ALA A 360 3.92 -7.65 5.66
N PRO A 361 5.13 -7.10 5.45
CA PRO A 361 5.57 -5.88 6.14
C PRO A 361 4.85 -4.60 5.71
N VAL A 362 4.20 -4.59 4.55
CA VAL A 362 3.58 -3.38 4.00
C VAL A 362 2.14 -3.19 4.47
N VAL A 363 1.70 -1.95 4.52
CA VAL A 363 0.30 -1.57 4.71
C VAL A 363 -0.36 -1.51 3.34
N THR A 364 -1.19 -2.48 3.05
CA THR A 364 -1.86 -2.60 1.75
C THR A 364 -3.18 -1.86 1.76
N VAL A 365 -3.38 -1.00 0.78
CA VAL A 365 -4.51 -0.07 0.70
C VAL A 365 -5.46 -0.46 -0.43
N ALA A 366 -6.72 -0.69 -0.07
CA ALA A 366 -7.83 -0.89 -0.99
C ALA A 366 -8.50 0.44 -1.36
N SER A 367 -9.25 0.45 -2.45
CA SER A 367 -9.93 1.63 -2.97
C SER A 367 -11.44 1.59 -2.78
N ILE A 368 -11.98 2.71 -2.30
CA ILE A 368 -13.41 3.01 -2.27
C ILE A 368 -13.71 4.17 -3.22
N GLU A 369 -14.89 4.18 -3.83
CA GLU A 369 -15.32 5.28 -4.68
C GLU A 369 -15.49 6.58 -3.88
N ASN A 370 -15.06 7.69 -4.47
CA ASN A 370 -15.31 9.01 -3.91
C ASN A 370 -16.82 9.34 -4.00
N ALA A 371 -17.48 9.39 -2.87
CA ALA A 371 -18.88 9.75 -2.78
C ALA A 371 -19.04 11.27 -2.69
N ARG A 372 -19.34 11.93 -3.81
CA ARG A 372 -19.45 13.39 -3.93
C ARG A 372 -20.40 14.06 -2.92
N ASN A 373 -21.23 13.33 -2.26
CA ASN A 373 -22.17 13.85 -1.28
C ASN A 373 -22.25 12.96 -0.06
N GLY A 374 -21.15 12.63 0.57
CA GLY A 374 -20.98 11.75 1.74
C GLY A 374 -22.16 11.60 2.72
N ALA A 375 -23.29 12.17 2.34
CA ALA A 375 -24.44 12.42 3.18
C ALA A 375 -25.29 11.18 3.49
N ASN A 376 -25.14 10.05 2.80
CA ASN A 376 -26.12 8.95 2.97
C ASN A 376 -25.53 7.57 3.28
N GLY A 377 -24.22 7.46 3.56
CA GLY A 377 -23.65 6.19 4.02
C GLY A 377 -23.64 5.05 2.98
N ASN A 378 -24.02 5.30 1.74
CA ASN A 378 -23.98 4.33 0.65
C ASN A 378 -22.61 4.35 -0.04
N TYR A 379 -21.56 4.07 0.72
CA TYR A 379 -20.23 3.93 0.17
C TYR A 379 -20.10 2.62 -0.60
N LYS A 380 -19.35 2.62 -1.69
CA LYS A 380 -19.13 1.47 -2.55
C LYS A 380 -17.64 1.28 -2.76
N MET A 381 -17.13 0.07 -2.52
CA MET A 381 -15.78 -0.29 -2.91
C MET A 381 -15.59 -0.11 -4.41
N SER A 382 -14.43 0.35 -4.84
CA SER A 382 -14.11 0.46 -6.26
C SER A 382 -14.12 -0.91 -6.93
N ASP A 383 -14.76 -1.01 -8.09
CA ASP A 383 -14.92 -2.28 -8.80
C ASP A 383 -13.57 -2.90 -9.21
N PHE A 384 -12.55 -2.06 -9.40
CA PHE A 384 -11.20 -2.49 -9.75
C PHE A 384 -10.36 -2.96 -8.54
N SER A 385 -10.71 -2.58 -7.31
CA SER A 385 -9.87 -2.83 -6.13
C SER A 385 -9.65 -4.31 -5.91
N SER A 386 -8.39 -4.72 -5.88
CA SER A 386 -7.99 -6.12 -5.75
C SER A 386 -8.41 -6.75 -4.42
N TRP A 387 -8.70 -8.05 -4.47
CA TRP A 387 -9.06 -8.85 -3.30
C TRP A 387 -7.84 -9.58 -2.72
N GLY A 388 -7.82 -9.73 -1.39
CA GLY A 388 -6.96 -10.68 -0.69
C GLY A 388 -7.52 -12.12 -0.72
N VAL A 389 -6.84 -13.04 -0.20
CA VAL A 389 -5.68 -12.96 0.68
C VAL A 389 -4.36 -12.78 -0.11
N SER A 390 -3.23 -12.63 0.59
CA SER A 390 -1.93 -12.73 -0.07
C SER A 390 -1.58 -14.18 -0.43
N PRO A 391 -0.59 -14.42 -1.32
CA PRO A 391 -0.17 -15.79 -1.69
C PRO A 391 0.26 -16.66 -0.51
N ASP A 392 0.80 -16.06 0.56
CA ASP A 392 1.15 -16.72 1.82
C ASP A 392 -0.02 -16.80 2.82
N MET A 393 -1.26 -16.63 2.34
CA MET A 393 -2.51 -16.76 3.10
C MET A 393 -2.70 -15.74 4.22
N ARG A 394 -2.06 -14.57 4.14
CA ARG A 394 -2.28 -13.49 5.09
C ARG A 394 -3.52 -12.68 4.72
N LEU A 395 -4.20 -12.18 5.74
CA LEU A 395 -5.35 -11.30 5.57
C LEU A 395 -4.88 -9.92 5.07
N LYS A 396 -5.22 -9.62 3.84
CA LYS A 396 -4.94 -8.37 3.12
C LYS A 396 -6.20 -7.94 2.36
N PRO A 397 -6.38 -6.64 2.06
CA PRO A 397 -5.57 -5.48 2.46
C PRO A 397 -5.70 -5.16 3.95
N GLU A 398 -4.94 -4.18 4.45
CA GLU A 398 -5.07 -3.70 5.83
C GLU A 398 -6.21 -2.72 6.01
N VAL A 399 -6.40 -1.81 5.04
CA VAL A 399 -7.31 -0.67 5.18
C VAL A 399 -7.81 -0.18 3.82
N THR A 400 -8.88 0.58 3.83
CA THR A 400 -9.48 1.22 2.66
C THR A 400 -9.38 2.75 2.77
N ALA A 401 -9.10 3.38 1.63
CA ALA A 401 -9.17 4.82 1.47
C ALA A 401 -9.81 5.21 0.12
N PRO A 402 -10.29 6.43 -0.05
CA PRO A 402 -10.83 6.90 -1.32
C PRO A 402 -9.79 6.84 -2.44
N GLY A 403 -10.08 6.11 -3.50
CA GLY A 403 -9.19 5.94 -4.65
C GLY A 403 -9.93 6.02 -5.99
N GLY A 404 -11.26 6.00 -6.01
CA GLY A 404 -12.07 6.20 -7.20
C GLY A 404 -12.42 7.68 -7.40
N ASN A 405 -12.14 8.25 -8.57
CA ASN A 405 -12.41 9.65 -8.93
C ASN A 405 -11.77 10.66 -7.95
N ILE A 406 -10.47 10.59 -7.81
CA ILE A 406 -9.69 11.48 -6.93
C ILE A 406 -9.11 12.64 -7.74
N TYR A 407 -9.43 13.87 -7.31
CA TYR A 407 -8.92 15.10 -7.90
C TYR A 407 -7.62 15.53 -7.26
N SER A 408 -6.55 15.69 -8.04
CA SER A 408 -5.25 16.09 -7.55
C SER A 408 -4.40 16.73 -8.66
N SER A 409 -3.22 17.24 -8.28
CA SER A 409 -2.28 17.93 -9.17
C SER A 409 -1.72 17.00 -10.24
N VAL A 410 -1.50 17.55 -11.44
CA VAL A 410 -0.79 16.89 -12.54
C VAL A 410 0.25 17.84 -13.13
N PRO A 411 1.29 17.35 -13.82
CA PRO A 411 2.35 18.19 -14.37
C PRO A 411 1.84 19.35 -15.21
N GLY A 412 2.55 20.48 -15.14
CA GLY A 412 2.20 21.69 -15.88
C GLY A 412 1.22 22.61 -15.17
N GLY A 413 1.03 22.45 -13.86
CA GLY A 413 0.21 23.33 -13.02
C GLY A 413 -1.29 23.05 -13.08
N GLY A 414 -1.70 21.94 -13.70
CA GLY A 414 -3.09 21.50 -13.82
C GLY A 414 -3.54 20.54 -12.72
N TYR A 415 -4.81 20.15 -12.80
CA TYR A 415 -5.43 19.18 -11.90
C TYR A 415 -6.32 18.24 -12.71
N GLN A 416 -6.40 16.99 -12.27
CA GLN A 416 -7.13 15.95 -12.97
C GLN A 416 -7.76 14.95 -12.00
N MET A 417 -8.87 14.34 -12.40
CA MET A 417 -9.43 13.16 -11.78
C MET A 417 -8.65 11.92 -12.22
N MET A 418 -8.25 11.09 -11.28
CA MET A 418 -7.69 9.75 -11.53
C MET A 418 -8.31 8.74 -10.58
N SER A 419 -8.34 7.48 -11.00
CA SER A 419 -8.86 6.36 -10.20
C SER A 419 -7.84 5.24 -10.10
N GLY A 420 -7.75 4.62 -8.94
CA GLY A 420 -6.86 3.49 -8.68
C GLY A 420 -6.62 3.31 -7.19
N THR A 421 -6.18 2.11 -6.79
CA THR A 421 -5.58 1.93 -5.47
C THR A 421 -4.32 2.79 -5.31
N SER A 422 -3.73 3.21 -6.44
CA SER A 422 -2.67 4.23 -6.53
C SER A 422 -3.09 5.59 -5.99
N MET A 423 -4.37 5.95 -6.01
CA MET A 423 -4.92 7.19 -5.47
C MET A 423 -5.40 7.03 -4.02
N ALA A 424 -5.78 5.82 -3.63
CA ALA A 424 -6.09 5.48 -2.24
C ALA A 424 -4.84 5.47 -1.35
N THR A 425 -3.74 4.94 -1.86
CA THR A 425 -2.49 4.78 -1.11
C THR A 425 -1.94 6.11 -0.56
N PRO A 426 -1.82 7.19 -1.35
CA PRO A 426 -1.32 8.46 -0.82
C PRO A 426 -2.25 9.11 0.21
N GLN A 427 -3.55 8.82 0.20
CA GLN A 427 -4.43 9.17 1.31
C GLN A 427 -3.94 8.55 2.61
N MET A 428 -3.53 7.28 2.56
CA MET A 428 -3.00 6.56 3.73
C MET A 428 -1.60 7.02 4.11
N THR A 429 -0.76 7.38 3.15
CA THR A 429 0.57 7.93 3.44
C THR A 429 0.46 9.26 4.20
N GLY A 430 -0.45 10.12 3.77
CA GLY A 430 -0.81 11.33 4.52
C GLY A 430 -1.42 11.00 5.89
N ALA A 431 -2.30 10.00 5.97
CA ALA A 431 -2.89 9.54 7.22
C ALA A 431 -1.84 9.04 8.22
N SER A 432 -0.88 8.25 7.76
CA SER A 432 0.24 7.77 8.58
C SER A 432 1.05 8.95 9.16
N ALA A 433 1.28 10.00 8.37
CA ALA A 433 1.99 11.19 8.82
C ALA A 433 1.20 11.98 9.88
N VAL A 434 -0.08 12.26 9.67
CA VAL A 434 -0.88 13.05 10.63
C VAL A 434 -1.17 12.30 11.93
N VAL A 435 -1.37 10.99 11.86
CA VAL A 435 -1.56 10.18 13.07
C VAL A 435 -0.25 10.04 13.85
N LEU A 436 0.89 9.90 13.17
CA LEU A 436 2.20 9.89 13.82
C LEU A 436 2.49 11.24 14.50
N GLU A 437 2.17 12.36 13.84
CA GLU A 437 2.26 13.70 14.45
C GLU A 437 1.48 13.75 15.75
N ARG A 438 0.23 13.27 15.77
CA ARG A 438 -0.57 13.19 17.00
C ARG A 438 0.12 12.33 18.05
N VAL A 439 0.51 11.11 17.74
CA VAL A 439 1.08 10.16 18.70
C VAL A 439 2.40 10.66 19.30
N GLN A 440 3.21 11.37 18.51
CA GLN A 440 4.47 11.95 18.97
C GLN A 440 4.29 13.17 19.87
N ASN A 441 3.25 13.98 19.64
CA ASN A 441 3.03 15.25 20.33
C ASN A 441 2.02 15.14 21.50
N ASP A 442 1.18 14.11 21.51
CA ASP A 442 0.19 13.92 22.57
C ASP A 442 0.85 13.31 23.83
N PRO A 443 0.80 14.01 24.99
CA PRO A 443 1.35 13.51 26.25
C PRO A 443 0.82 12.14 26.67
N LEU A 444 -0.35 11.73 26.21
CA LEU A 444 -0.93 10.41 26.48
C LEU A 444 -0.01 9.26 26.06
N PHE A 445 0.78 9.45 25.00
CA PHE A 445 1.71 8.46 24.45
C PHE A 445 3.16 8.62 24.92
N SER A 446 3.42 9.50 25.89
CA SER A 446 4.79 9.83 26.34
C SER A 446 5.54 8.66 26.96
N SER A 447 4.85 7.63 27.45
CA SER A 447 5.46 6.41 27.98
C SER A 447 5.98 5.45 26.91
N LEU A 448 5.59 5.65 25.65
CA LEU A 448 6.01 4.83 24.53
C LEU A 448 7.33 5.34 23.95
N ASN A 449 8.23 4.44 23.60
CA ASN A 449 9.40 4.78 22.80
C ASN A 449 9.03 5.06 21.34
N ASP A 450 9.97 5.57 20.55
CA ASP A 450 9.70 6.00 19.18
C ASP A 450 9.21 4.84 18.29
N ARG A 451 9.76 3.63 18.47
CA ARG A 451 9.32 2.46 17.70
C ARG A 451 7.89 2.05 18.05
N GLN A 452 7.57 2.02 19.35
CA GLN A 452 6.21 1.73 19.81
C GLN A 452 5.19 2.77 19.31
N LYS A 453 5.59 4.04 19.21
CA LYS A 453 4.75 5.10 18.65
C LYS A 453 4.40 4.83 17.18
N VAL A 454 5.35 4.36 16.39
CA VAL A 454 5.09 3.97 14.99
C VAL A 454 4.11 2.80 14.92
N ASP A 455 4.26 1.78 15.76
CA ASP A 455 3.34 0.65 15.80
C ASP A 455 1.91 1.08 16.18
N VAL A 456 1.78 1.94 17.17
CA VAL A 456 0.47 2.46 17.63
C VAL A 456 -0.25 3.25 16.54
N VAL A 457 0.46 3.90 15.61
CA VAL A 457 -0.18 4.57 14.46
C VAL A 457 -1.06 3.61 13.68
N GLN A 458 -0.55 2.42 13.34
CA GLN A 458 -1.32 1.44 12.59
C GLN A 458 -2.42 0.79 13.43
N ASN A 459 -2.17 0.52 14.72
CA ASN A 459 -3.20 0.06 15.63
C ASN A 459 -4.38 1.05 15.71
N LEU A 460 -4.10 2.36 15.75
CA LEU A 460 -5.13 3.40 15.76
C LEU A 460 -5.86 3.49 14.41
N ILE A 461 -5.13 3.51 13.30
CA ILE A 461 -5.75 3.63 11.96
C ILE A 461 -6.65 2.43 11.67
N MET A 462 -6.18 1.20 11.88
CA MET A 462 -6.97 0.00 11.64
C MET A 462 -8.06 -0.18 12.72
N GLY A 463 -7.73 0.13 13.97
CA GLY A 463 -8.67 -0.05 15.10
C GLY A 463 -9.85 0.91 15.07
N THR A 464 -9.70 2.10 14.47
CA THR A 464 -10.78 3.10 14.32
C THR A 464 -11.37 3.16 12.92
N ALA A 465 -10.90 2.33 12.00
CA ALA A 465 -11.47 2.23 10.66
C ALA A 465 -12.93 1.77 10.73
N VAL A 466 -13.74 2.26 9.81
CA VAL A 466 -15.18 1.98 9.79
C VAL A 466 -15.48 0.94 8.70
N PRO A 467 -15.91 -0.27 9.07
CA PRO A 467 -16.30 -1.26 8.07
C PRO A 467 -17.41 -0.76 7.16
N VAL A 468 -17.21 -0.89 5.86
CA VAL A 468 -18.14 -0.44 4.84
C VAL A 468 -19.22 -1.50 4.62
N VAL A 469 -20.48 -1.08 4.70
CA VAL A 469 -21.61 -1.94 4.39
C VAL A 469 -21.69 -2.17 2.89
N ASP A 470 -21.89 -3.42 2.49
CA ASP A 470 -22.08 -3.78 1.08
C ASP A 470 -23.48 -3.33 0.61
N PRO A 471 -23.59 -2.34 -0.30
CA PRO A 471 -24.89 -1.85 -0.76
C PRO A 471 -25.61 -2.83 -1.67
N GLY A 472 -24.92 -3.82 -2.25
CA GLY A 472 -25.48 -4.86 -3.10
C GLY A 472 -26.22 -5.95 -2.33
N GLN A 473 -26.13 -5.95 -0.99
CA GLN A 473 -26.79 -6.91 -0.13
C GLN A 473 -27.78 -6.23 0.82
N GLY A 474 -28.99 -6.78 0.90
CA GLY A 474 -29.90 -6.41 1.97
C GLY A 474 -29.41 -6.92 3.32
N GLY A 475 -29.76 -6.21 4.42
CA GLY A 475 -29.51 -6.70 5.77
C GLY A 475 -28.24 -6.18 6.47
N GLY A 476 -27.45 -5.29 5.84
CA GLY A 476 -26.36 -4.59 6.50
C GLY A 476 -25.07 -5.40 6.65
N ALA A 477 -24.89 -6.45 5.83
CA ALA A 477 -23.62 -7.16 5.76
C ALA A 477 -22.51 -6.23 5.25
N TYR A 478 -21.32 -6.32 5.88
CA TYR A 478 -20.15 -5.60 5.41
C TYR A 478 -19.55 -6.28 4.18
N TYR A 479 -18.80 -5.52 3.37
CA TYR A 479 -17.82 -6.14 2.48
C TYR A 479 -16.86 -7.00 3.28
N SER A 480 -16.41 -8.10 2.69
CA SER A 480 -15.38 -8.96 3.30
C SER A 480 -14.11 -8.16 3.66
N PRO A 481 -13.47 -8.43 4.80
CA PRO A 481 -12.17 -7.84 5.13
C PRO A 481 -11.09 -8.17 4.09
N ARG A 482 -11.25 -9.21 3.28
CA ARG A 482 -10.37 -9.49 2.13
C ARG A 482 -10.49 -8.46 1.00
N LYS A 483 -11.52 -7.60 1.03
CA LYS A 483 -11.74 -6.51 0.08
C LYS A 483 -11.41 -5.16 0.67
N GLN A 484 -11.81 -4.93 1.92
CA GLN A 484 -11.72 -3.62 2.56
C GLN A 484 -10.73 -3.52 3.71
N GLY A 485 -10.10 -4.62 4.12
CA GLY A 485 -9.32 -4.65 5.34
C GLY A 485 -10.15 -4.34 6.57
N ALA A 486 -9.64 -3.53 7.47
CA ALA A 486 -10.35 -3.08 8.67
C ALA A 486 -11.54 -2.13 8.35
N GLY A 487 -11.59 -1.59 7.15
CA GLY A 487 -12.61 -0.67 6.67
C GLY A 487 -12.04 0.66 6.19
N LEU A 488 -12.92 1.64 6.01
CA LEU A 488 -12.56 2.99 5.62
C LEU A 488 -11.81 3.70 6.76
N ALA A 489 -10.63 4.21 6.47
CA ALA A 489 -9.84 4.96 7.44
C ALA A 489 -10.61 6.16 8.00
N ASN A 490 -10.55 6.33 9.32
CA ASN A 490 -11.24 7.37 10.07
C ASN A 490 -10.22 8.21 10.84
N LEU A 491 -9.84 9.35 10.29
CA LEU A 491 -8.79 10.18 10.88
C LEU A 491 -9.23 10.88 12.17
N GLU A 492 -10.51 11.24 12.29
CA GLU A 492 -11.04 11.74 13.56
C GLU A 492 -10.84 10.69 14.67
N GLY A 493 -11.24 9.45 14.41
CA GLY A 493 -11.04 8.35 15.35
C GLY A 493 -9.57 8.11 15.67
N ALA A 494 -8.72 8.00 14.66
CA ALA A 494 -7.29 7.75 14.82
C ALA A 494 -6.52 8.86 15.55
N THR A 495 -7.01 10.12 15.47
CA THR A 495 -6.38 11.27 16.15
C THR A 495 -7.00 11.64 17.47
N THR A 496 -8.11 11.02 17.87
CA THR A 496 -8.78 11.33 19.16
C THR A 496 -8.90 10.12 20.09
N SER A 497 -8.87 8.88 19.56
CA SER A 497 -8.94 7.70 20.44
C SER A 497 -7.76 7.62 21.39
N SER A 498 -8.05 7.30 22.64
CA SER A 498 -7.06 6.96 23.67
C SER A 498 -6.95 5.44 23.90
N VAL A 499 -7.75 4.67 23.19
CA VAL A 499 -7.76 3.20 23.25
C VAL A 499 -7.41 2.65 21.88
N TYR A 500 -6.54 1.65 21.84
CA TYR A 500 -6.18 0.95 20.62
C TYR A 500 -6.14 -0.56 20.84
N PRO A 501 -6.50 -1.36 19.83
CA PRO A 501 -6.50 -2.81 19.92
C PRO A 501 -5.17 -3.43 19.49
N THR A 502 -4.83 -4.58 20.09
CA THR A 502 -3.86 -5.54 19.59
C THR A 502 -4.50 -6.94 19.56
N VAL A 503 -4.12 -7.76 18.62
CA VAL A 503 -4.50 -9.18 18.58
C VAL A 503 -3.38 -10.00 19.21
N ASN A 504 -3.71 -10.76 20.25
CA ASN A 504 -2.73 -11.56 20.97
C ASN A 504 -2.18 -12.66 20.08
N GLY A 505 -0.86 -12.79 20.04
CA GLY A 505 -0.19 -13.80 19.21
C GLY A 505 -0.16 -13.49 17.70
N ALA A 506 -0.58 -12.30 17.29
CA ALA A 506 -0.41 -11.87 15.90
C ALA A 506 1.09 -11.81 15.53
N ALA A 507 1.40 -12.18 14.29
CA ALA A 507 2.77 -12.11 13.78
C ALA A 507 3.33 -10.68 13.77
N ASP A 508 2.47 -9.69 13.57
CA ASP A 508 2.76 -8.26 13.64
C ASP A 508 1.75 -7.59 14.58
N SER A 509 2.21 -7.16 15.75
CA SER A 509 1.37 -6.51 16.77
C SER A 509 0.86 -5.12 16.35
N SER A 510 1.46 -4.49 15.35
CA SER A 510 0.99 -3.23 14.79
C SER A 510 -0.23 -3.38 13.89
N ARG A 511 -0.56 -4.61 13.50
CA ARG A 511 -1.72 -4.97 12.65
C ARG A 511 -2.78 -5.68 13.49
N PRO A 512 -3.85 -4.98 13.94
CA PRO A 512 -4.91 -5.59 14.74
C PRO A 512 -5.85 -6.42 13.86
N LYS A 513 -5.36 -7.53 13.36
CA LYS A 513 -6.07 -8.54 12.56
C LYS A 513 -5.74 -9.94 13.06
N ALA A 514 -6.73 -10.83 13.04
CA ALA A 514 -6.57 -12.24 13.40
C ALA A 514 -6.55 -13.11 12.14
N GLU A 515 -5.51 -13.90 11.99
CA GLU A 515 -5.33 -14.85 10.90
C GLU A 515 -5.40 -16.26 11.50
N LEU A 516 -6.56 -16.92 11.38
CA LEU A 516 -6.91 -18.06 12.20
C LEU A 516 -6.61 -19.42 11.54
N GLY A 517 -6.25 -19.43 10.25
CA GLY A 517 -5.93 -20.64 9.50
C GLY A 517 -7.15 -21.53 9.24
N ASP A 518 -6.87 -22.77 8.78
CA ASP A 518 -7.90 -23.76 8.49
C ASP A 518 -8.60 -24.23 9.76
N GLY A 519 -9.91 -24.53 9.64
CA GLY A 519 -10.67 -25.11 10.72
C GLY A 519 -12.11 -25.42 10.36
N THR A 520 -12.64 -26.51 10.93
CA THR A 520 -14.06 -26.87 10.87
C THR A 520 -14.71 -26.90 12.25
N ASN A 521 -13.88 -26.97 13.30
CA ASN A 521 -14.32 -27.09 14.69
C ASN A 521 -14.42 -25.74 15.42
N GLY A 522 -14.11 -24.65 14.71
CA GLY A 522 -14.11 -23.31 15.24
C GLY A 522 -12.72 -22.81 15.62
N TRP A 523 -12.70 -21.55 16.00
CA TRP A 523 -11.48 -20.81 16.33
C TRP A 523 -11.66 -19.99 17.60
N HIS A 524 -10.56 -19.72 18.26
CA HIS A 524 -10.46 -18.79 19.37
C HIS A 524 -9.33 -17.80 19.13
N PHE A 525 -9.54 -16.54 19.47
CA PHE A 525 -8.49 -15.55 19.55
C PHE A 525 -8.81 -14.49 20.62
N ASP A 526 -7.79 -13.79 21.05
CA ASP A 526 -7.89 -12.75 22.07
C ASP A 526 -7.52 -11.39 21.49
N VAL A 527 -8.30 -10.37 21.83
CA VAL A 527 -8.01 -8.97 21.55
C VAL A 527 -7.76 -8.24 22.86
N THR A 528 -6.64 -7.53 22.96
CA THR A 528 -6.32 -6.66 24.09
C THR A 528 -6.55 -5.22 23.70
N LEU A 529 -7.36 -4.52 24.47
CA LEU A 529 -7.57 -3.08 24.37
C LEU A 529 -6.66 -2.37 25.36
N HIS A 530 -5.86 -1.42 24.86
CA HIS A 530 -4.91 -0.63 25.63
C HIS A 530 -5.44 0.80 25.77
N ASN A 531 -5.56 1.30 27.00
CA ASN A 531 -6.03 2.65 27.28
C ASN A 531 -4.90 3.53 27.83
N VAL A 532 -4.51 4.55 27.09
CA VAL A 532 -3.45 5.49 27.51
C VAL A 532 -3.99 6.70 28.28
N SER A 533 -5.32 6.83 28.43
CA SER A 533 -5.94 7.95 29.13
C SER A 533 -6.05 7.74 30.65
N ASP A 534 -6.33 8.81 31.38
CA ASP A 534 -6.57 8.79 32.84
C ASP A 534 -8.01 8.41 33.22
N THR A 535 -8.87 8.11 32.24
CA THR A 535 -10.26 7.73 32.43
C THR A 535 -10.54 6.35 31.84
N PRO A 536 -11.36 5.52 32.52
CA PRO A 536 -11.75 4.23 31.92
C PRO A 536 -12.65 4.45 30.70
N ALA A 537 -12.61 3.50 29.76
CA ALA A 537 -13.44 3.48 28.58
C ALA A 537 -14.26 2.19 28.52
N THR A 538 -15.53 2.28 28.15
CA THR A 538 -16.43 1.13 28.08
C THR A 538 -16.97 0.97 26.67
N TYR A 539 -16.95 -0.27 26.16
CA TYR A 539 -17.37 -0.63 24.82
C TYR A 539 -18.41 -1.74 24.83
N GLU A 540 -19.36 -1.64 23.93
CA GLU A 540 -20.24 -2.75 23.53
C GLU A 540 -19.58 -3.59 22.45
N LEU A 541 -19.84 -4.89 22.48
CA LEU A 541 -19.25 -5.86 21.56
C LEU A 541 -20.27 -6.28 20.52
N SER A 542 -19.85 -6.29 19.27
CA SER A 542 -20.64 -6.83 18.15
C SER A 542 -19.74 -7.49 17.13
N SER A 543 -20.32 -8.29 16.24
CA SER A 543 -19.57 -9.02 15.22
C SER A 543 -20.40 -9.31 13.99
N GLN A 544 -19.71 -9.50 12.87
CA GLN A 544 -20.24 -10.18 11.71
C GLN A 544 -19.31 -11.33 11.32
N ALA A 545 -19.87 -12.47 10.94
CA ALA A 545 -19.16 -13.63 10.43
C ALA A 545 -19.60 -13.82 8.96
N LEU A 546 -18.70 -13.54 8.03
CA LEU A 546 -19.01 -13.36 6.63
C LEU A 546 -18.47 -14.51 5.78
N SER A 547 -19.22 -14.92 4.79
CA SER A 547 -18.71 -15.68 3.64
C SER A 547 -19.17 -15.06 2.34
N GLU A 548 -18.42 -15.35 1.27
CA GLU A 548 -18.80 -14.94 -0.08
C GLU A 548 -20.12 -15.58 -0.50
N ASN A 549 -21.00 -14.80 -1.14
CA ASN A 549 -22.19 -15.35 -1.80
C ASN A 549 -21.78 -16.08 -3.08
N ILE A 550 -22.47 -17.18 -3.36
CA ILE A 550 -22.21 -18.01 -4.54
C ILE A 550 -23.51 -18.12 -5.33
N GLU A 551 -23.47 -17.73 -6.58
CA GLU A 551 -24.57 -17.83 -7.54
C GLU A 551 -24.09 -18.47 -8.84
N GLY A 552 -24.78 -19.51 -9.30
CA GLY A 552 -24.43 -20.19 -10.55
C GLY A 552 -23.01 -20.77 -10.60
N GLY A 553 -22.41 -21.07 -9.45
CA GLY A 553 -21.05 -21.57 -9.33
C GLY A 553 -19.95 -20.50 -9.30
N PHE A 554 -20.34 -19.23 -9.12
CA PHE A 554 -19.40 -18.10 -9.04
C PHE A 554 -19.51 -17.37 -7.70
N PHE A 555 -18.39 -16.86 -7.21
CA PHE A 555 -18.38 -15.88 -6.13
C PHE A 555 -18.88 -14.54 -6.65
N THR A 556 -19.89 -13.98 -5.99
CA THR A 556 -20.59 -12.77 -6.50
C THR A 556 -19.92 -11.45 -6.14
N GLY A 557 -18.95 -11.47 -5.26
CA GLY A 557 -18.35 -10.25 -4.70
C GLY A 557 -19.12 -9.68 -3.52
N HIS A 558 -20.24 -10.25 -3.14
CA HIS A 558 -21.08 -9.87 -2.01
C HIS A 558 -20.95 -10.89 -0.88
N SER A 559 -21.22 -10.46 0.34
CA SER A 559 -21.09 -11.30 1.54
C SER A 559 -22.42 -11.57 2.20
N THR A 560 -22.55 -12.74 2.83
CA THR A 560 -23.61 -13.07 3.77
C THR A 560 -23.07 -13.06 5.18
N ASP A 561 -23.78 -12.40 6.11
CA ASP A 561 -23.51 -12.49 7.54
C ASP A 561 -24.21 -13.71 8.12
N TRP A 562 -23.43 -14.66 8.60
CA TRP A 562 -23.86 -15.90 9.22
C TRP A 562 -23.96 -15.82 10.73
N ASN A 563 -23.59 -14.70 11.34
CA ASN A 563 -23.61 -14.57 12.79
C ASN A 563 -25.03 -14.72 13.33
N GLY A 564 -25.23 -15.71 14.21
CA GLY A 564 -26.54 -16.07 14.75
C GLY A 564 -27.46 -16.83 13.79
N LYS A 565 -27.00 -17.17 12.58
CA LYS A 565 -27.79 -17.89 11.56
C LYS A 565 -27.14 -19.19 11.07
N GLY A 566 -25.93 -19.47 11.40
CA GLY A 566 -25.20 -20.63 10.95
C GLY A 566 -23.76 -20.64 11.46
N VAL A 567 -23.32 -19.50 12.00
CA VAL A 567 -22.05 -19.35 12.71
C VAL A 567 -22.34 -18.67 14.04
N SER A 568 -21.75 -19.14 15.12
CA SER A 568 -21.81 -18.52 16.43
C SER A 568 -20.52 -17.74 16.68
N VAL A 569 -20.65 -16.46 16.99
CA VAL A 569 -19.55 -15.64 17.52
C VAL A 569 -19.91 -15.25 18.93
N SER A 570 -19.07 -15.63 19.89
CA SER A 570 -19.28 -15.33 21.30
C SER A 570 -18.07 -14.63 21.92
N PHE A 571 -18.35 -13.77 22.89
CA PHE A 571 -17.35 -13.00 23.59
C PHE A 571 -17.28 -13.44 25.05
N SER A 572 -16.14 -13.19 25.72
CA SER A 572 -15.99 -13.43 27.14
C SER A 572 -16.87 -12.52 28.04
N GLY A 573 -17.62 -11.56 27.44
CA GLY A 573 -18.60 -10.69 28.09
C GLY A 573 -19.41 -9.93 27.05
N SER A 574 -20.52 -9.29 27.48
CA SER A 574 -21.36 -8.47 26.58
C SER A 574 -20.83 -7.05 26.38
N SER A 575 -20.00 -6.59 27.31
CA SER A 575 -19.31 -5.30 27.26
C SER A 575 -17.93 -5.45 27.88
N VAL A 576 -17.05 -4.51 27.58
CA VAL A 576 -15.71 -4.44 28.15
C VAL A 576 -15.43 -3.04 28.67
N THR A 577 -14.86 -2.95 29.88
CA THR A 577 -14.33 -1.71 30.43
C THR A 577 -12.81 -1.81 30.50
N VAL A 578 -12.14 -0.87 29.87
CA VAL A 578 -10.68 -0.76 29.86
C VAL A 578 -10.29 0.27 30.92
N PRO A 579 -9.59 -0.11 32.00
CA PRO A 579 -9.24 0.81 33.07
C PRO A 579 -8.32 1.92 32.58
N ALA A 580 -8.32 3.04 33.31
CA ALA A 580 -7.41 4.14 33.05
C ALA A 580 -5.96 3.66 33.13
N LYS A 581 -5.11 4.06 32.17
CA LYS A 581 -3.69 3.65 32.06
C LYS A 581 -3.49 2.14 32.13
N GLY A 582 -4.47 1.37 31.64
CA GLY A 582 -4.48 -0.09 31.74
C GLY A 582 -4.93 -0.77 30.46
N GLU A 583 -5.17 -2.05 30.58
CA GLU A 583 -5.59 -2.88 29.46
C GLU A 583 -6.63 -3.91 29.90
N THR A 584 -7.40 -4.40 28.94
CA THR A 584 -8.35 -5.49 29.14
C THR A 584 -8.35 -6.39 27.92
N THR A 585 -8.30 -7.69 28.15
CA THR A 585 -8.35 -8.72 27.07
C THR A 585 -9.76 -9.29 26.97
N VAL A 586 -10.23 -9.40 25.74
CA VAL A 586 -11.52 -10.02 25.36
C VAL A 586 -11.23 -11.27 24.54
N GLY A 587 -11.74 -12.41 25.01
CA GLY A 587 -11.71 -13.67 24.26
C GLY A 587 -12.89 -13.74 23.28
N ILE A 588 -12.62 -14.21 22.06
CA ILE A 588 -13.57 -14.36 20.98
C ILE A 588 -13.56 -15.81 20.50
N ASP A 589 -14.71 -16.47 20.53
CA ASP A 589 -14.90 -17.82 20.02
C ASP A 589 -15.79 -17.78 18.78
N ILE A 590 -15.35 -18.41 17.68
CA ILE A 590 -16.08 -18.55 16.43
C ILE A 590 -16.36 -20.02 16.20
N LYS A 591 -17.62 -20.41 16.06
CA LYS A 591 -18.03 -21.80 15.85
C LYS A 591 -18.96 -21.92 14.66
N PRO A 592 -18.52 -22.54 13.54
CA PRO A 592 -19.37 -22.90 12.44
C PRO A 592 -20.42 -23.94 12.91
N GLY A 593 -21.67 -23.73 12.49
CA GLY A 593 -22.77 -24.64 12.75
C GLY A 593 -23.18 -25.44 11.50
N ASN A 594 -24.19 -26.30 11.66
CA ASN A 594 -24.62 -27.19 10.60
C ASN A 594 -25.13 -26.48 9.35
N GLU A 595 -25.85 -25.38 9.51
CA GLU A 595 -26.40 -24.63 8.35
C GLU A 595 -25.27 -24.07 7.48
N PHE A 596 -24.24 -23.48 8.10
CA PHE A 596 -23.08 -23.00 7.37
C PHE A 596 -22.29 -24.14 6.73
N ALA A 597 -22.09 -25.24 7.45
CA ALA A 597 -21.42 -26.43 6.90
C ALA A 597 -22.15 -27.02 5.69
N GLN A 598 -23.49 -27.06 5.72
CA GLN A 598 -24.32 -27.48 4.59
C GLN A 598 -24.20 -26.52 3.41
N TYR A 599 -24.18 -25.22 3.66
CA TYR A 599 -23.99 -24.22 2.63
C TYR A 599 -22.63 -24.40 1.92
N VAL A 600 -21.54 -24.54 2.67
CA VAL A 600 -20.19 -24.75 2.12
C VAL A 600 -20.15 -26.05 1.31
N SER A 601 -20.65 -27.15 1.87
CA SER A 601 -20.66 -28.44 1.20
C SER A 601 -21.45 -28.43 -0.13
N ALA A 602 -22.55 -27.66 -0.19
CA ALA A 602 -23.39 -27.58 -1.37
C ALA A 602 -22.84 -26.63 -2.45
N ASN A 603 -22.22 -25.51 -2.05
CA ASN A 603 -21.90 -24.40 -2.96
C ASN A 603 -20.40 -24.20 -3.17
N ALA A 604 -19.57 -24.56 -2.20
CA ALA A 604 -18.12 -24.38 -2.22
C ALA A 604 -17.38 -25.64 -1.72
N PRO A 605 -17.53 -26.78 -2.41
CA PRO A 605 -16.94 -28.05 -1.95
C PRO A 605 -15.40 -28.03 -1.93
N ALA A 606 -14.78 -27.12 -2.68
CA ALA A 606 -13.33 -26.89 -2.64
C ALA A 606 -12.90 -26.00 -1.46
N GLY A 607 -13.85 -25.48 -0.68
CA GLY A 607 -13.62 -24.58 0.45
C GLY A 607 -14.01 -23.13 0.15
N THR A 608 -14.11 -22.36 1.22
CA THR A 608 -14.33 -20.90 1.17
C THR A 608 -13.77 -20.25 2.41
N PHE A 609 -13.56 -18.95 2.35
CA PHE A 609 -13.16 -18.18 3.53
C PHE A 609 -14.39 -17.89 4.41
N LEU A 610 -14.20 -18.06 5.72
CA LEU A 610 -15.04 -17.47 6.75
C LEU A 610 -14.25 -16.33 7.37
N ASP A 611 -14.68 -15.11 7.17
CA ASP A 611 -14.02 -13.91 7.65
C ASP A 611 -15.00 -13.01 8.42
N GLY A 612 -14.64 -11.77 8.72
CA GLY A 612 -15.58 -10.86 9.37
C GLY A 612 -14.91 -9.82 10.25
N PHE A 613 -15.73 -9.27 11.14
CA PHE A 613 -15.34 -8.17 12.01
C PHE A 613 -15.79 -8.42 13.45
N VAL A 614 -14.95 -8.02 14.37
CA VAL A 614 -15.30 -7.79 15.77
C VAL A 614 -15.22 -6.29 16.01
N ARG A 615 -16.29 -5.71 16.57
CA ARG A 615 -16.38 -4.27 16.81
C ARG A 615 -16.55 -3.98 18.29
N PHE A 616 -15.88 -2.93 18.72
CA PHE A 616 -15.94 -2.36 20.06
C PHE A 616 -16.53 -0.95 19.96
N THR A 617 -17.85 -0.83 20.16
CA THR A 617 -18.55 0.44 20.01
C THR A 617 -18.54 1.19 21.33
N SER A 618 -18.02 2.41 21.33
CA SER A 618 -17.88 3.22 22.53
C SER A 618 -19.23 3.59 23.15
N ARG A 619 -19.35 3.40 24.45
CA ARG A 619 -20.46 3.93 25.27
C ARG A 619 -20.16 5.30 25.85
N THR A 620 -18.93 5.77 25.77
CA THR A 620 -18.51 7.03 26.35
C THR A 620 -18.69 8.14 25.33
N ASN A 621 -19.52 9.14 25.63
CA ASN A 621 -19.75 10.28 24.73
C ASN A 621 -18.42 10.92 24.32
N GLY A 622 -18.24 11.07 23.01
CA GLY A 622 -17.06 11.68 22.41
C GLY A 622 -15.83 10.78 22.25
N GLN A 623 -15.95 9.49 22.56
CA GLN A 623 -14.91 8.50 22.22
C GLN A 623 -15.27 7.82 20.89
N PRO A 624 -14.32 7.66 19.98
CA PRO A 624 -14.53 6.90 18.73
C PRO A 624 -14.64 5.39 19.00
N ASP A 625 -15.32 4.73 18.10
CA ASP A 625 -15.51 3.27 18.11
C ASP A 625 -14.20 2.54 17.82
#